data_668ac9d81019196618cb161dd30a3f1e
#
_entry.id   668ac9d81019196618cb161dd30a3f1e
#
_cell.length_a   1.000
_cell.length_b   1.000
_cell.length_c   1.000
_cell.angle_alpha   90.00
_cell.angle_beta   90.00
_cell.angle_gamma   90.00
#
_symmetry.space_group_name_H-M   'P 1'
#
loop_
_entity.id
_entity.type
_entity.pdbx_description
1 polymer ?
#
loop_
_entity_poly.entity_id
_entity_poly.type
_entity_poly.pdbx_seq_one_letter_code
_entity_poly.pdbx_strand_id
1 'polypeptide(L)' 'MTPEFTNARWFKSSASSVTGCVEIAHLPNGLVALRDSKDVSKAPHVFNRREWTAFLPGVRNGEFDLPAH' A
#
# COMPACT_ATOMS: atom_id res chain seq x y z
N MET A 1 -12.21 -13.44 -8.38
CA MET A 1 -11.79 -14.12 -7.15
C MET A 1 -11.29 -13.09 -6.15
N THR A 2 -11.78 -13.15 -4.93
CA THR A 2 -11.40 -12.20 -3.89
C THR A 2 -10.04 -12.60 -3.31
N PRO A 3 -9.08 -11.66 -3.20
CA PRO A 3 -7.80 -11.98 -2.58
C PRO A 3 -7.97 -12.41 -1.12
N GLU A 4 -7.09 -13.27 -0.69
CA GLU A 4 -7.08 -13.78 0.67
C GLU A 4 -6.17 -12.94 1.53
N PHE A 5 -6.68 -12.40 2.63
CA PHE A 5 -5.91 -11.52 3.52
C PHE A 5 -5.54 -12.21 4.84
N THR A 6 -6.02 -13.44 5.07
CA THR A 6 -5.86 -14.09 6.37
C THR A 6 -4.40 -14.21 6.79
N ASN A 7 -3.52 -14.52 5.84
CA ASN A 7 -2.10 -14.69 6.12
C ASN A 7 -1.26 -13.50 5.64
N ALA A 8 -1.90 -12.38 5.36
CA ALA A 8 -1.19 -11.20 4.88
C ALA A 8 -0.30 -10.63 5.98
N ARG A 9 0.90 -10.25 5.60
CA ARG A 9 1.82 -9.56 6.51
C ARG A 9 1.82 -8.09 6.16
N TRP A 10 1.25 -7.29 7.02
CA TRP A 10 1.15 -5.85 6.81
C TRP A 10 2.36 -5.15 7.40
N PHE A 11 2.90 -4.20 6.65
CA PHE A 11 4.03 -3.42 7.14
C PHE A 11 3.93 -1.98 6.65
N LYS A 12 4.62 -1.09 7.33
CA LYS A 12 4.64 0.34 7.05
C LYS A 12 6.00 0.74 6.51
N SER A 13 6.06 1.91 5.89
CA SER A 13 7.33 2.53 5.56
C SER A 13 8.16 2.72 6.83
N SER A 14 9.47 2.52 6.74
CA SER A 14 10.37 2.79 7.87
C SER A 14 10.36 4.25 8.28
N ALA A 15 9.89 5.14 7.41
CA ALA A 15 9.77 6.56 7.72
C ALA A 15 8.49 6.88 8.50
N SER A 16 7.57 5.91 8.63
CA SER A 16 6.32 6.14 9.37
C SER A 16 6.58 6.30 10.85
N SER A 17 5.87 7.24 11.46
CA SER A 17 5.86 7.38 12.90
C SER A 17 4.93 6.34 13.53
N VAL A 18 4.80 6.38 14.85
CA VAL A 18 3.87 5.51 15.57
C VAL A 18 2.44 5.69 15.05
N THR A 19 2.11 6.87 14.57
CA THR A 19 0.79 7.17 14.04
C THR A 19 0.71 6.99 12.52
N GLY A 20 1.76 6.44 11.90
CA GLY A 20 1.76 6.18 10.47
C GLY A 20 0.61 5.28 10.08
N CYS A 21 -0.02 5.58 8.96
CA CYS A 21 -1.33 5.06 8.66
C CYS A 21 -1.41 4.19 7.42
N VAL A 22 -0.41 4.24 6.54
CA VAL A 22 -0.46 3.46 5.29
C VAL A 22 0.30 2.17 5.49
N GLU A 23 -0.39 1.06 5.26
CA GLU A 23 0.20 -0.27 5.35
C GLU A 23 0.09 -0.99 4.02
N ILE A 24 1.11 -1.78 3.72
CA ILE A 24 1.22 -2.57 2.49
C ILE A 24 1.34 -4.04 2.86
N ALA A 25 0.75 -4.90 2.05
CA ALA A 25 0.98 -6.34 2.15
C ALA A 25 1.21 -6.89 0.76
N HIS A 26 2.28 -7.68 0.60
CA HIS A 26 2.51 -8.40 -0.64
C HIS A 26 1.73 -9.71 -0.59
N LEU A 27 0.89 -9.91 -1.58
CA LEU A 27 0.01 -11.07 -1.67
C LEU A 27 0.51 -12.01 -2.76
N PRO A 28 0.00 -13.26 -2.79
CA PRO A 28 0.36 -14.19 -3.86
C PRO A 28 0.01 -13.62 -5.25
N ASN A 29 0.71 -14.12 -6.26
CA ASN A 29 0.47 -13.78 -7.67
C ASN A 29 0.78 -12.32 -8.02
N GLY A 30 1.67 -11.69 -7.25
CA GLY A 30 2.10 -10.33 -7.56
C GLY A 30 1.11 -9.25 -7.17
N LEU A 31 0.08 -9.59 -6.42
CA LEU A 31 -0.87 -8.60 -5.92
C LEU A 31 -0.28 -7.83 -4.75
N VAL A 32 -0.67 -6.57 -4.62
CA VAL A 32 -0.25 -5.73 -3.50
C VAL A 32 -1.51 -5.09 -2.90
N ALA A 33 -1.65 -5.23 -1.59
CA ALA A 33 -2.77 -4.62 -0.87
C ALA A 33 -2.28 -3.40 -0.12
N LEU A 34 -3.12 -2.37 -0.07
CA LEU A 34 -2.82 -1.12 0.63
C LEU A 34 -4.02 -0.76 1.48
N ARG A 35 -3.78 -0.39 2.73
CA ARG A 35 -4.87 0.00 3.63
C ARG A 35 -4.44 1.12 4.57
N ASP A 36 -5.44 1.76 5.15
CA ASP A 36 -5.25 2.72 6.24
C ASP A 36 -5.29 1.96 7.56
N SER A 37 -4.19 1.97 8.30
CA SER A 37 -4.11 1.23 9.55
C SER A 37 -5.03 1.81 10.62
N LYS A 38 -5.53 3.03 10.45
CA LYS A 38 -6.46 3.63 11.38
C LYS A 38 -7.87 3.09 11.25
N ASP A 39 -8.18 2.44 10.13
CA ASP A 39 -9.51 1.89 9.90
C ASP A 39 -9.39 0.59 9.14
N VAL A 40 -9.03 -0.46 9.87
CA VAL A 40 -8.85 -1.79 9.27
C VAL A 40 -10.17 -2.47 8.93
N SER A 41 -11.30 -1.84 9.30
CA SER A 41 -12.61 -2.37 8.92
C SER A 41 -12.92 -2.12 7.45
N LYS A 42 -12.25 -1.14 6.84
CA LYS A 42 -12.42 -0.89 5.41
C LYS A 42 -11.66 -1.93 4.60
N ALA A 43 -12.26 -2.34 3.49
CA ALA A 43 -11.60 -3.29 2.59
C ALA A 43 -10.32 -2.66 2.03
N PRO A 44 -9.22 -3.38 2.01
CA PRO A 44 -7.99 -2.87 1.41
C PRO A 44 -8.16 -2.64 -0.08
N HIS A 45 -7.37 -1.71 -0.62
CA HIS A 45 -7.25 -1.54 -2.07
C HIS A 45 -6.23 -2.55 -2.58
N VAL A 46 -6.54 -3.25 -3.66
CA VAL A 46 -5.66 -4.29 -4.20
C VAL A 46 -5.24 -3.90 -5.61
N PHE A 47 -3.95 -3.99 -5.86
CA PHE A 47 -3.34 -3.63 -7.14
C PHE A 47 -2.60 -4.83 -7.69
N ASN A 48 -2.61 -4.96 -9.03
CA ASN A 48 -1.85 -6.02 -9.67
C ASN A 48 -0.40 -5.57 -9.88
N ARG A 49 0.43 -6.51 -10.35
CA ARG A 49 1.84 -6.24 -10.56
C ARG A 49 2.09 -5.07 -11.50
N ARG A 50 1.33 -5.00 -12.59
CA ARG A 50 1.51 -3.93 -13.58
C ARG A 50 1.21 -2.56 -12.97
N GLU A 51 0.10 -2.48 -12.23
CA GLU A 51 -0.31 -1.22 -11.60
C GLU A 51 0.71 -0.78 -10.56
N TRP A 52 1.17 -1.70 -9.73
CA TRP A 52 2.13 -1.39 -8.68
C TRP A 52 3.48 -0.98 -9.27
N THR A 53 3.94 -1.70 -10.31
CA THR A 53 5.21 -1.41 -10.96
C THR A 53 5.19 -0.02 -11.62
N ALA A 54 4.04 0.39 -12.13
CA ALA A 54 3.90 1.73 -12.72
C ALA A 54 3.79 2.82 -11.66
N PHE A 55 3.21 2.51 -10.51
CA PHE A 55 3.01 3.47 -9.43
C PHE A 55 4.32 3.87 -8.75
N LEU A 56 5.20 2.89 -8.50
CA LEU A 56 6.41 3.13 -7.73
C LEU A 56 7.36 4.18 -8.35
N PRO A 57 7.62 4.17 -9.67
CA PRO A 57 8.46 5.21 -10.24
C PRO A 57 7.91 6.61 -10.03
N GLY A 58 6.59 6.79 -10.07
CA GLY A 58 5.99 8.08 -9.79
C GLY A 58 6.26 8.53 -8.37
N VAL A 59 6.18 7.60 -7.41
CA VAL A 59 6.50 7.91 -6.02
C VAL A 59 7.97 8.33 -5.88
N ARG A 60 8.87 7.57 -6.50
CA ARG A 60 10.30 7.85 -6.42
C ARG A 60 10.69 9.19 -7.05
N ASN A 61 9.95 9.58 -8.08
CA ASN A 61 10.19 10.84 -8.78
C ASN A 61 9.51 12.03 -8.11
N GLY A 62 8.84 11.83 -6.98
CA GLY A 62 8.17 12.91 -6.27
C GLY A 62 6.90 13.40 -6.92
N GLU A 63 6.35 12.64 -7.88
CA GLU A 63 5.17 13.09 -8.63
C GLU A 63 3.92 13.17 -7.77
N PHE A 64 3.88 12.39 -6.69
CA PHE A 64 2.73 12.34 -5.79
C PHE A 64 2.98 13.03 -4.46
N ASP A 65 4.09 13.74 -4.35
CA ASP A 65 4.37 14.52 -3.15
C ASP A 65 3.33 15.62 -3.00
N LEU A 66 3.07 16.01 -1.75
CA LEU A 66 2.15 17.09 -1.52
C LEU A 66 2.69 18.39 -2.15
N PRO A 67 1.80 19.20 -2.72
CA PRO A 67 2.25 20.49 -3.28
C PRO A 67 2.93 21.32 -2.21
N ALA A 68 4.00 21.99 -2.61
CA ALA A 68 4.69 22.93 -1.71
C ALA A 68 3.87 24.23 -1.60
N HIS A 69 3.85 24.80 -0.40
CA HIS A 69 3.19 26.09 -0.19
C HIS A 69 4.03 27.00 0.61
#